data_c3fcda489925843a06265080c2381809
#
_entry.id   c3fcda489925843a06265080c2381809
#
_cell.length_a   1.000
_cell.length_b   1.000
_cell.length_c   1.000
_cell.angle_alpha   90.00
_cell.angle_beta   90.00
_cell.angle_gamma   90.00
#
_symmetry.space_group_name_H-M   'P 1'
#
loop_
_entity.id
_entity.type
_entity.pdbx_description
1 polymer ?
#
loop_
_entity_poly.entity_id
_entity_poly.type
_entity_poly.pdbx_seq_one_letter_code
_entity_poly.pdbx_strand_id
1 'polypeptide(L)'
;MLCGLSKPTSGIGKVAGYDIFREAEQVKKHIGYMSQKFSLYEDLKVWENIRLFAGIYGMKEQDIERKTEELLDRLELTAERDTLVKSLPVGWKQKLAFSVSIFHEPRIVFLDEPTGGVDPATRRQFWELIYRAADQGITVFVTTHYMDEAEYCNRISIMVDGQIKALDTPARLKQQFGAETMDDVFQKLARGAVRKAD
;
A
#
# COMPACT_ATOMS: atom_id res chain seq x y z
N MET A 1 5.85 -12.63 -0.25
CA MET A 1 5.11 -13.83 0.20
C MET A 1 3.61 -13.56 0.26
N LEU A 2 3.10 -12.64 1.09
CA LEU A 2 1.65 -12.36 1.20
C LEU A 2 0.99 -11.94 -0.13
N CYS A 3 1.71 -11.25 -1.00
CA CYS A 3 1.22 -10.84 -2.33
C CYS A 3 1.32 -11.95 -3.41
N GLY A 4 1.66 -13.19 -3.05
CA GLY A 4 1.81 -14.27 -4.03
C GLY A 4 3.03 -14.18 -4.94
N LEU A 5 3.98 -13.25 -4.70
CA LEU A 5 5.17 -13.04 -5.53
C LEU A 5 6.31 -14.01 -5.20
N SER A 6 6.40 -14.47 -3.97
CA SER A 6 7.44 -15.39 -3.49
C SER A 6 6.81 -16.48 -2.66
N LYS A 7 7.34 -17.70 -2.72
CA LYS A 7 6.90 -18.81 -1.87
C LYS A 7 7.53 -18.68 -0.47
N PRO A 8 6.75 -18.85 0.60
CA PRO A 8 7.30 -18.99 1.94
C PRO A 8 8.12 -20.28 2.06
N THR A 9 9.12 -20.28 2.95
CA THR A 9 9.92 -21.50 3.22
C THR A 9 9.11 -22.52 4.02
N SER A 10 8.27 -22.04 4.94
CA SER A 10 7.41 -22.88 5.80
C SER A 10 6.25 -22.07 6.37
N GLY A 11 5.36 -22.72 7.10
CA GLY A 11 4.21 -22.10 7.74
C GLY A 11 2.92 -22.24 6.93
N ILE A 12 1.88 -21.57 7.38
CA ILE A 12 0.57 -21.51 6.72
C ILE A 12 0.11 -20.05 6.66
N GLY A 13 -0.60 -19.69 5.61
CA GLY A 13 -1.13 -18.33 5.48
C GLY A 13 -2.23 -18.25 4.44
N LYS A 14 -3.18 -17.35 4.68
CA LYS A 14 -4.24 -17.04 3.73
C LYS A 14 -4.32 -15.53 3.52
N VAL A 15 -4.53 -15.10 2.29
CA VAL A 15 -4.77 -13.71 1.92
C VAL A 15 -6.01 -13.65 1.04
N ALA A 16 -6.93 -12.76 1.35
CA ALA A 16 -8.23 -12.65 0.70
C ALA A 16 -9.03 -13.97 0.67
N GLY A 17 -8.74 -14.92 1.59
CA GLY A 17 -9.36 -16.24 1.67
C GLY A 17 -8.60 -17.35 0.97
N TYR A 18 -7.58 -17.02 0.15
CA TYR A 18 -6.79 -17.97 -0.64
C TYR A 18 -5.49 -18.37 0.06
N ASP A 19 -5.08 -19.62 -0.12
CA ASP A 19 -3.81 -20.17 0.41
C ASP A 19 -2.62 -19.61 -0.37
N ILE A 20 -1.65 -18.99 0.35
CA ILE A 20 -0.49 -18.33 -0.28
C ILE A 20 0.50 -19.29 -0.94
N PHE A 21 0.46 -20.59 -0.61
CA PHE A 21 1.32 -21.60 -1.22
C PHE A 21 0.70 -22.22 -2.47
N ARG A 22 -0.60 -22.52 -2.42
CA ARG A 22 -1.31 -23.32 -3.42
C ARG A 22 -2.08 -22.45 -4.41
N GLU A 23 -2.54 -21.28 -3.97
CA GLU A 23 -3.46 -20.42 -4.71
C GLU A 23 -2.87 -19.03 -4.99
N ALA A 24 -1.53 -18.92 -5.17
CA ALA A 24 -0.83 -17.65 -5.37
C ALA A 24 -1.43 -16.80 -6.50
N GLU A 25 -1.86 -17.43 -7.60
CA GLU A 25 -2.50 -16.72 -8.72
C GLU A 25 -3.88 -16.15 -8.35
N GLN A 26 -4.62 -16.84 -7.46
CA GLN A 26 -5.88 -16.29 -6.94
C GLN A 26 -5.61 -15.13 -5.99
N VAL A 27 -4.59 -15.24 -5.13
CA VAL A 27 -4.16 -14.12 -4.28
C VAL A 27 -3.90 -12.89 -5.14
N LYS A 28 -3.08 -12.98 -6.19
CA LYS A 28 -2.73 -11.85 -7.07
C LYS A 28 -3.94 -11.16 -7.70
N LYS A 29 -4.96 -11.92 -8.06
CA LYS A 29 -6.19 -11.38 -8.68
C LYS A 29 -7.09 -10.62 -7.69
N HIS A 30 -6.95 -10.88 -6.39
CA HIS A 30 -7.84 -10.34 -5.35
C HIS A 30 -7.17 -9.34 -4.43
N ILE A 31 -5.92 -8.97 -4.72
CA ILE A 31 -5.19 -7.95 -3.98
C ILE A 31 -4.82 -6.79 -4.90
N GLY A 32 -4.69 -5.61 -4.30
CA GLY A 32 -3.95 -4.49 -4.88
C GLY A 32 -2.52 -4.50 -4.38
N TYR A 33 -1.60 -3.97 -5.17
CA TYR A 33 -0.20 -3.82 -4.76
C TYR A 33 0.40 -2.54 -5.31
N MET A 34 1.01 -1.76 -4.45
CA MET A 34 1.81 -0.59 -4.80
C MET A 34 3.20 -0.76 -4.21
N SER A 35 4.21 -0.87 -5.07
CA SER A 35 5.62 -0.97 -4.67
C SER A 35 6.20 0.40 -4.33
N GLN A 36 7.30 0.42 -3.59
CA GLN A 36 8.05 1.62 -3.22
C GLN A 36 8.48 2.46 -4.43
N LYS A 37 8.92 1.80 -5.52
CA LYS A 37 9.09 2.47 -6.81
C LYS A 37 7.77 2.38 -7.55
N PHE A 38 7.17 3.53 -7.86
CA PHE A 38 5.87 3.58 -8.54
C PHE A 38 5.81 2.58 -9.70
N SER A 39 4.83 1.66 -9.63
CA SER A 39 4.65 0.62 -10.64
C SER A 39 4.06 1.15 -11.95
N LEU A 40 3.97 2.49 -12.13
CA LEU A 40 3.44 3.11 -13.32
C LEU A 40 4.46 3.10 -14.47
N TYR A 41 3.98 2.92 -15.67
CA TYR A 41 4.78 3.03 -16.88
C TYR A 41 4.94 4.52 -17.25
N GLU A 42 6.14 5.05 -17.09
CA GLU A 42 6.42 6.47 -17.24
C GLU A 42 6.24 6.99 -18.67
N ASP A 43 6.41 6.14 -19.68
CA ASP A 43 6.25 6.46 -21.10
C ASP A 43 4.82 6.26 -21.62
N LEU A 44 3.89 5.84 -20.77
CA LEU A 44 2.46 5.80 -21.04
C LEU A 44 1.78 7.06 -20.49
N LYS A 45 0.68 7.44 -21.14
CA LYS A 45 -0.23 8.49 -20.66
C LYS A 45 -0.95 8.05 -19.39
N VAL A 46 -1.53 9.00 -18.67
CA VAL A 46 -2.30 8.73 -17.44
C VAL A 46 -3.40 7.71 -17.71
N TRP A 47 -4.28 7.95 -18.69
CA TRP A 47 -5.37 7.03 -19.02
C TRP A 47 -4.89 5.67 -19.52
N GLU A 48 -3.77 5.61 -20.24
CA GLU A 48 -3.19 4.36 -20.73
C GLU A 48 -2.69 3.48 -19.58
N ASN A 49 -2.08 4.09 -18.54
CA ASN A 49 -1.70 3.37 -17.33
C ASN A 49 -2.94 2.77 -16.63
N ILE A 50 -3.99 3.57 -16.43
CA ILE A 50 -5.22 3.09 -15.79
C ILE A 50 -5.79 1.90 -16.58
N ARG A 51 -5.92 2.03 -17.90
CA ARG A 51 -6.44 0.98 -18.78
C ARG A 51 -5.59 -0.29 -18.75
N LEU A 52 -4.26 -0.14 -18.80
CA LEU A 52 -3.32 -1.26 -18.76
C LEU A 52 -3.51 -2.09 -17.48
N PHE A 53 -3.47 -1.45 -16.32
CA PHE A 53 -3.63 -2.15 -15.05
C PHE A 53 -5.03 -2.73 -14.88
N ALA A 54 -6.07 -2.02 -15.26
CA ALA A 54 -7.42 -2.55 -15.26
C ALA A 54 -7.56 -3.81 -16.12
N GLY A 55 -6.92 -3.83 -17.30
CA GLY A 55 -6.86 -5.00 -18.18
C GLY A 55 -6.10 -6.17 -17.55
N ILE A 56 -4.98 -5.92 -16.85
CA ILE A 56 -4.22 -6.94 -16.12
C ILE A 56 -5.10 -7.62 -15.05
N TYR A 57 -5.97 -6.86 -14.39
CA TYR A 57 -6.92 -7.39 -13.41
C TYR A 57 -8.20 -7.98 -14.04
N GLY A 58 -8.29 -8.02 -15.38
CA GLY A 58 -9.37 -8.66 -16.12
C GLY A 58 -10.70 -7.89 -16.11
N MET A 59 -10.65 -6.58 -15.94
CA MET A 59 -11.84 -5.72 -16.03
C MET A 59 -12.37 -5.64 -17.47
N LYS A 60 -13.68 -5.49 -17.63
CA LYS A 60 -14.31 -5.32 -18.94
C LYS A 60 -14.06 -3.91 -19.48
N GLU A 61 -13.86 -3.79 -20.79
CA GLU A 61 -13.55 -2.50 -21.45
C GLU A 61 -14.57 -1.39 -21.13
N GLN A 62 -15.86 -1.71 -21.15
CA GLN A 62 -16.93 -0.75 -20.83
C GLN A 62 -16.83 -0.19 -19.40
N ASP A 63 -16.43 -1.04 -18.43
CA ASP A 63 -16.23 -0.63 -17.04
C ASP A 63 -14.95 0.20 -16.89
N ILE A 64 -13.90 -0.16 -17.65
CA ILE A 64 -12.62 0.57 -17.63
C ILE A 64 -12.83 2.02 -18.07
N GLU A 65 -13.49 2.25 -19.20
CA GLU A 65 -13.70 3.59 -19.74
C GLU A 65 -14.49 4.46 -18.75
N ARG A 66 -15.66 3.99 -18.29
CA ARG A 66 -16.48 4.73 -17.33
C ARG A 66 -15.72 5.05 -16.03
N LYS A 67 -15.10 4.03 -15.41
CA LYS A 67 -14.37 4.20 -14.16
C LYS A 67 -13.10 5.05 -14.31
N THR A 68 -12.50 5.08 -15.52
CA THR A 68 -11.35 5.94 -15.79
C THR A 68 -11.72 7.41 -15.70
N GLU A 69 -12.82 7.81 -16.33
CA GLU A 69 -13.27 9.20 -16.25
C GLU A 69 -13.66 9.60 -14.81
N GLU A 70 -14.37 8.72 -14.09
CA GLU A 70 -14.69 8.93 -12.68
C GLU A 70 -13.42 9.06 -11.79
N LEU A 71 -12.39 8.28 -12.08
CA LEU A 71 -11.12 8.34 -11.34
C LEU A 71 -10.36 9.63 -11.64
N LEU A 72 -10.27 10.03 -12.90
CA LEU A 72 -9.60 11.26 -13.33
C LEU A 72 -10.23 12.50 -12.69
N ASP A 73 -11.57 12.55 -12.68
CA ASP A 73 -12.31 13.64 -12.04
C ASP A 73 -12.02 13.68 -10.52
N ARG A 74 -12.13 12.54 -9.85
CA ARG A 74 -11.86 12.42 -8.40
C ARG A 74 -10.44 12.80 -7.99
N LEU A 75 -9.45 12.55 -8.86
CA LEU A 75 -8.04 12.90 -8.64
C LEU A 75 -7.68 14.30 -9.12
N GLU A 76 -8.63 15.02 -9.74
CA GLU A 76 -8.40 16.32 -10.38
C GLU A 76 -7.33 16.22 -11.51
N LEU A 77 -7.33 15.09 -12.23
CA LEU A 77 -6.39 14.76 -13.31
C LEU A 77 -7.04 14.73 -14.70
N THR A 78 -8.24 15.28 -14.85
CA THR A 78 -8.97 15.28 -16.12
C THR A 78 -8.20 16.05 -17.23
N ALA A 79 -7.58 17.17 -16.86
CA ALA A 79 -6.74 17.94 -17.79
C ALA A 79 -5.45 17.20 -18.18
N GLU A 80 -4.94 16.34 -17.32
CA GLU A 80 -3.70 15.57 -17.50
C GLU A 80 -3.94 14.20 -18.11
N ARG A 81 -5.17 13.87 -18.51
CA ARG A 81 -5.56 12.59 -19.07
C ARG A 81 -4.56 12.07 -20.12
N ASP A 82 -4.16 12.93 -21.05
CA ASP A 82 -3.26 12.61 -22.16
C ASP A 82 -1.78 12.96 -21.88
N THR A 83 -1.46 13.38 -20.65
CA THR A 83 -0.09 13.67 -20.24
C THR A 83 0.68 12.37 -19.94
N LEU A 84 1.96 12.31 -20.36
CA LEU A 84 2.83 11.19 -20.00
C LEU A 84 3.08 11.18 -18.49
N VAL A 85 3.02 10.01 -17.87
CA VAL A 85 3.20 9.86 -16.41
C VAL A 85 4.53 10.42 -15.92
N LYS A 86 5.62 10.30 -16.71
CA LYS A 86 6.93 10.89 -16.35
C LYS A 86 6.88 12.40 -16.10
N SER A 87 5.95 13.10 -16.74
CA SER A 87 5.81 14.57 -16.63
C SER A 87 4.97 15.01 -15.42
N LEU A 88 4.32 14.09 -14.73
CA LEU A 88 3.53 14.42 -13.54
C LEU A 88 4.43 14.72 -12.34
N PRO A 89 4.03 15.66 -11.46
CA PRO A 89 4.63 15.81 -10.13
C PRO A 89 4.59 14.50 -9.33
N VAL A 90 5.57 14.30 -8.44
CA VAL A 90 5.70 13.05 -7.66
C VAL A 90 4.44 12.72 -6.86
N GLY A 91 3.83 13.71 -6.21
CA GLY A 91 2.61 13.50 -5.44
C GLY A 91 1.41 13.04 -6.29
N TRP A 92 1.32 13.46 -7.55
CA TRP A 92 0.28 13.01 -8.47
C TRP A 92 0.56 11.59 -8.99
N LYS A 93 1.82 11.26 -9.28
CA LYS A 93 2.23 9.89 -9.60
C LYS A 93 1.84 8.94 -8.47
N GLN A 94 2.05 9.35 -7.24
CA GLN A 94 1.71 8.57 -6.04
C GLN A 94 0.20 8.33 -5.90
N LYS A 95 -0.60 9.41 -6.00
CA LYS A 95 -2.07 9.31 -5.96
C LYS A 95 -2.60 8.42 -7.08
N LEU A 96 -2.05 8.55 -8.30
CA LEU A 96 -2.41 7.72 -9.43
C LEU A 96 -2.04 6.25 -9.19
N ALA A 97 -0.81 5.96 -8.73
CA ALA A 97 -0.34 4.61 -8.47
C ALA A 97 -1.20 3.89 -7.40
N PHE A 98 -1.53 4.59 -6.31
CA PHE A 98 -2.43 4.06 -5.31
C PHE A 98 -3.82 3.77 -5.90
N SER A 99 -4.40 4.74 -6.61
CA SER A 99 -5.74 4.59 -7.18
C SER A 99 -5.82 3.46 -8.21
N VAL A 100 -4.78 3.29 -9.02
CA VAL A 100 -4.67 2.17 -9.95
C VAL A 100 -4.56 0.84 -9.21
N SER A 101 -3.84 0.79 -8.08
CA SER A 101 -3.70 -0.44 -7.28
C SER A 101 -5.02 -0.94 -6.67
N ILE A 102 -6.01 -0.06 -6.49
CA ILE A 102 -7.33 -0.39 -5.96
C ILE A 102 -8.47 -0.30 -7.00
N PHE A 103 -8.15 -0.03 -8.27
CA PHE A 103 -9.13 0.26 -9.32
C PHE A 103 -10.10 -0.90 -9.59
N HIS A 104 -9.64 -2.13 -9.41
CA HIS A 104 -10.42 -3.36 -9.53
C HIS A 104 -11.17 -3.76 -8.24
N GLU A 105 -11.21 -2.87 -7.23
CA GLU A 105 -11.91 -3.06 -5.94
C GLU A 105 -11.44 -4.33 -5.20
N PRO A 106 -10.14 -4.46 -4.89
CA PRO A 106 -9.61 -5.62 -4.18
C PRO A 106 -10.10 -5.66 -2.74
N ARG A 107 -10.11 -6.86 -2.12
CA ARG A 107 -10.40 -7.00 -0.68
C ARG A 107 -9.31 -6.48 0.22
N ILE A 108 -8.06 -6.49 -0.27
CA ILE A 108 -6.89 -6.01 0.45
C ILE A 108 -5.92 -5.34 -0.52
N VAL A 109 -5.30 -4.25 -0.12
CA VAL A 109 -4.20 -3.61 -0.84
C VAL A 109 -2.95 -3.59 0.03
N PHE A 110 -1.81 -3.92 -0.55
CA PHE A 110 -0.49 -3.83 0.06
C PHE A 110 0.23 -2.60 -0.50
N LEU A 111 0.68 -1.73 0.39
CA LEU A 111 1.39 -0.50 0.07
C LEU A 111 2.79 -0.56 0.69
N ASP A 112 3.81 -0.55 -0.15
CA ASP A 112 5.19 -0.67 0.29
C ASP A 112 5.86 0.71 0.33
N GLU A 113 6.04 1.26 1.55
CA GLU A 113 6.57 2.61 1.81
C GLU A 113 5.96 3.70 0.91
N PRO A 114 4.62 3.81 0.84
CA PRO A 114 3.93 4.56 -0.21
C PRO A 114 4.16 6.07 -0.15
N THR A 115 4.65 6.59 0.96
CA THR A 115 4.87 8.03 1.22
C THR A 115 6.34 8.41 1.24
N GLY A 116 7.21 7.50 0.80
CA GLY A 116 8.65 7.77 0.71
C GLY A 116 8.97 8.94 -0.23
N GLY A 117 9.76 9.90 0.27
CA GLY A 117 10.26 11.00 -0.56
C GLY A 117 9.28 12.12 -0.88
N VAL A 118 8.10 12.17 -0.24
CA VAL A 118 7.14 13.28 -0.42
C VAL A 118 7.13 14.23 0.77
N ASP A 119 6.70 15.47 0.49
CA ASP A 119 6.53 16.49 1.50
C ASP A 119 5.38 16.17 2.49
N PRO A 120 5.37 16.76 3.70
CA PRO A 120 4.37 16.47 4.71
C PRO A 120 2.91 16.75 4.29
N ALA A 121 2.67 17.74 3.43
CA ALA A 121 1.31 18.05 2.98
C ALA A 121 0.79 16.98 2.02
N THR A 122 1.63 16.57 1.06
CA THR A 122 1.33 15.46 0.12
C THR A 122 1.13 14.14 0.89
N ARG A 123 1.96 13.87 1.93
CA ARG A 123 1.82 12.70 2.80
C ARG A 123 0.45 12.66 3.47
N ARG A 124 0.00 13.78 4.05
CA ARG A 124 -1.34 13.87 4.68
C ARG A 124 -2.46 13.57 3.69
N GLN A 125 -2.39 14.16 2.50
CA GLN A 125 -3.39 13.90 1.45
C GLN A 125 -3.40 12.44 1.01
N PHE A 126 -2.25 11.79 1.00
CA PHE A 126 -2.16 10.36 0.67
C PHE A 126 -2.83 9.49 1.76
N TRP A 127 -2.62 9.80 3.03
CA TRP A 127 -3.32 9.11 4.13
C TRP A 127 -4.84 9.29 4.08
N GLU A 128 -5.33 10.44 3.62
CA GLU A 128 -6.77 10.62 3.38
C GLU A 128 -7.31 9.68 2.30
N LEU A 129 -6.52 9.39 1.24
CA LEU A 129 -6.90 8.40 0.24
C LEU A 129 -6.93 6.98 0.85
N ILE A 130 -5.97 6.64 1.71
CA ILE A 130 -5.95 5.37 2.44
C ILE A 130 -7.22 5.21 3.29
N TYR A 131 -7.58 6.23 4.06
CA TYR A 131 -8.79 6.19 4.89
C TYR A 131 -10.05 6.02 4.05
N ARG A 132 -10.18 6.75 2.96
CA ARG A 132 -11.33 6.59 2.04
C ARG A 132 -11.44 5.18 1.47
N ALA A 133 -10.32 4.55 1.13
CA ALA A 133 -10.31 3.16 0.67
C ALA A 133 -10.72 2.19 1.79
N ALA A 134 -10.25 2.43 3.01
CA ALA A 134 -10.65 1.64 4.19
C ALA A 134 -12.14 1.78 4.51
N ASP A 135 -12.71 2.99 4.41
CA ASP A 135 -14.15 3.25 4.59
C ASP A 135 -15.01 2.54 3.53
N GLN A 136 -14.44 2.29 2.34
CA GLN A 136 -15.07 1.48 1.29
C GLN A 136 -14.95 -0.04 1.54
N GLY A 137 -14.36 -0.45 2.66
CA GLY A 137 -14.23 -1.86 3.04
C GLY A 137 -12.96 -2.55 2.54
N ILE A 138 -12.01 -1.83 1.94
CA ILE A 138 -10.71 -2.37 1.54
C ILE A 138 -9.81 -2.45 2.76
N THR A 139 -9.26 -3.62 3.05
CA THR A 139 -8.20 -3.76 4.06
C THR A 139 -6.91 -3.19 3.49
N VAL A 140 -6.35 -2.16 4.14
CA VAL A 140 -5.10 -1.53 3.70
C VAL A 140 -3.95 -1.99 4.59
N PHE A 141 -2.96 -2.66 3.99
CA PHE A 141 -1.72 -3.07 4.66
C PHE A 141 -0.58 -2.17 4.18
N VAL A 142 -0.02 -1.37 5.10
CA VAL A 142 1.05 -0.40 4.79
C VAL A 142 2.33 -0.85 5.47
N THR A 143 3.45 -0.88 4.72
CA THR A 143 4.79 -0.89 5.33
C THR A 143 5.32 0.53 5.38
N THR A 144 5.97 0.89 6.46
CA THR A 144 6.64 2.19 6.61
C THR A 144 7.82 2.07 7.56
N HIS A 145 8.82 2.91 7.36
CA HIS A 145 9.90 3.14 8.31
C HIS A 145 9.71 4.48 9.06
N TYR A 146 8.65 5.22 8.79
CA TYR A 146 8.27 6.45 9.48
C TYR A 146 7.38 6.12 10.68
N MET A 147 7.89 6.25 11.89
CA MET A 147 7.15 5.88 13.09
C MET A 147 5.98 6.82 13.41
N ASP A 148 6.00 8.05 12.91
CA ASP A 148 4.87 8.97 12.95
C ASP A 148 3.68 8.46 12.12
N GLU A 149 3.92 7.78 11.01
CA GLU A 149 2.85 7.17 10.21
C GLU A 149 2.17 5.99 10.90
N ALA A 150 2.90 5.30 11.76
CA ALA A 150 2.33 4.23 12.57
C ALA A 150 1.18 4.71 13.46
N GLU A 151 1.19 5.98 13.89
CA GLU A 151 0.07 6.58 14.65
C GLU A 151 -1.23 6.67 13.86
N TYR A 152 -1.17 6.66 12.52
CA TYR A 152 -2.35 6.71 11.64
C TYR A 152 -3.01 5.36 11.45
N CYS A 153 -2.36 4.26 11.87
CA CYS A 153 -2.85 2.91 11.67
C CYS A 153 -3.78 2.46 12.80
N ASN A 154 -4.82 1.70 12.47
CA ASN A 154 -5.68 1.07 13.48
C ASN A 154 -4.92 -0.03 14.25
N ARG A 155 -3.97 -0.69 13.62
CA ARG A 155 -3.20 -1.81 14.19
C ARG A 155 -1.80 -1.82 13.59
N ILE A 156 -0.81 -2.08 14.44
CA ILE A 156 0.61 -2.07 14.06
C ILE A 156 1.26 -3.41 14.40
N SER A 157 2.09 -3.87 13.49
CA SER A 157 3.00 -4.99 13.69
C SER A 157 4.43 -4.48 13.61
N ILE A 158 5.19 -4.58 14.69
CA ILE A 158 6.60 -4.20 14.73
C ILE A 158 7.46 -5.45 14.54
N MET A 159 8.27 -5.44 13.49
CA MET A 159 9.18 -6.52 13.16
C MET A 159 10.63 -6.10 13.47
N VAL A 160 11.34 -6.96 14.22
CA VAL A 160 12.77 -6.79 14.53
C VAL A 160 13.44 -8.15 14.36
N ASP A 161 14.56 -8.21 13.64
CA ASP A 161 15.33 -9.44 13.36
C ASP A 161 14.44 -10.57 12.78
N GLY A 162 13.54 -10.23 11.84
CA GLY A 162 12.65 -11.19 11.17
C GLY A 162 11.53 -11.75 12.05
N GLN A 163 11.34 -11.23 13.27
CA GLN A 163 10.30 -11.64 14.20
C GLN A 163 9.34 -10.50 14.53
N ILE A 164 8.05 -10.81 14.59
CA ILE A 164 7.06 -9.86 15.11
C ILE A 164 7.25 -9.77 16.63
N LYS A 165 7.72 -8.62 17.11
CA LYS A 165 7.99 -8.36 18.53
C LYS A 165 6.81 -7.71 19.24
N ALA A 166 5.95 -7.02 18.51
CA ALA A 166 4.74 -6.40 19.05
C ALA A 166 3.66 -6.32 17.99
N LEU A 167 2.40 -6.44 18.41
CA LEU A 167 1.24 -6.39 17.52
C LEU A 167 0.03 -5.92 18.32
N ASP A 168 -0.37 -4.66 18.20
CA ASP A 168 -1.57 -4.08 18.80
C ASP A 168 -1.89 -2.71 18.17
N THR A 169 -2.83 -1.97 18.76
CA THR A 169 -3.09 -0.57 18.42
C THR A 169 -1.94 0.33 18.89
N PRO A 170 -1.69 1.50 18.25
CA PRO A 170 -0.68 2.45 18.69
C PRO A 170 -0.81 2.81 20.19
N ALA A 171 -2.02 3.11 20.64
CA ALA A 171 -2.27 3.49 22.03
C ALA A 171 -1.88 2.39 23.03
N ARG A 172 -2.25 1.13 22.74
CA ARG A 172 -1.90 -0.01 23.61
C ARG A 172 -0.40 -0.29 23.60
N LEU A 173 0.25 -0.19 22.44
CA LEU A 173 1.71 -0.37 22.39
C LEU A 173 2.43 0.70 23.19
N LYS A 174 2.05 1.96 23.06
CA LYS A 174 2.62 3.04 23.89
C LYS A 174 2.43 2.77 25.38
N GLN A 175 1.23 2.38 25.80
CA GLN A 175 0.97 2.01 27.18
C GLN A 175 1.80 0.81 27.65
N GLN A 176 1.87 -0.26 26.87
CA GLN A 176 2.61 -1.49 27.20
C GLN A 176 4.10 -1.24 27.41
N PHE A 177 4.67 -0.37 26.58
CA PHE A 177 6.11 -0.08 26.62
C PHE A 177 6.43 1.19 27.46
N GLY A 178 5.46 1.85 28.09
CA GLY A 178 5.67 3.08 28.82
C GLY A 178 6.34 4.15 27.96
N ALA A 179 5.80 4.38 26.75
CA ALA A 179 6.33 5.26 25.72
C ALA A 179 5.33 6.36 25.38
N GLU A 180 5.81 7.53 24.98
CA GLU A 180 4.96 8.63 24.54
C GLU A 180 4.67 8.57 23.04
N THR A 181 5.64 8.09 22.25
CA THR A 181 5.57 8.00 20.80
C THR A 181 5.81 6.57 20.28
N MET A 182 5.42 6.30 19.04
CA MET A 182 5.73 5.02 18.39
C MET A 182 7.23 4.87 18.09
N ASP A 183 7.95 5.97 17.93
CA ASP A 183 9.41 5.95 17.81
C ASP A 183 10.07 5.42 19.10
N ASP A 184 9.60 5.85 20.28
CA ASP A 184 10.08 5.33 21.57
C ASP A 184 9.80 3.83 21.72
N VAL A 185 8.62 3.37 21.28
CA VAL A 185 8.28 1.93 21.29
C VAL A 185 9.26 1.16 20.42
N PHE A 186 9.50 1.64 19.20
CA PHE A 186 10.42 1.00 18.26
C PHE A 186 11.86 0.96 18.80
N GLN A 187 12.35 2.08 19.37
CA GLN A 187 13.69 2.14 19.96
C GLN A 187 13.87 1.16 21.12
N LYS A 188 12.86 1.02 21.98
CA LYS A 188 12.89 0.05 23.11
C LYS A 188 12.98 -1.39 22.61
N LEU A 189 12.25 -1.72 21.54
CA LEU A 189 12.28 -3.04 20.94
C LEU A 189 13.59 -3.31 20.17
N ALA A 190 14.10 -2.31 19.44
CA ALA A 190 15.31 -2.43 18.64
C ALA A 190 16.59 -2.53 19.49
N ARG A 191 16.65 -1.88 20.67
CA ARG A 191 17.80 -1.98 21.59
C ARG A 191 18.04 -3.39 22.12
N GLY A 192 17.01 -4.23 22.19
CA GLY A 192 17.11 -5.64 22.57
C GLY A 192 17.50 -6.57 21.42
N ALA A 193 17.64 -6.04 20.21
CA ALA A 193 17.97 -6.83 19.03
C ALA A 193 19.49 -7.04 18.95
N VAL A 194 19.92 -8.29 19.02
CA VAL A 194 21.30 -8.67 18.70
C VAL A 194 21.38 -8.76 17.18
N ARG A 195 21.97 -7.75 16.54
CA ARG A 195 22.40 -7.91 15.15
C ARG A 195 23.45 -9.03 15.12
N LYS A 196 23.09 -10.17 14.58
CA LYS A 196 24.10 -11.13 14.13
C LYS A 196 24.79 -10.46 12.96
N ALA A 197 26.04 -10.06 13.17
CA ALA A 197 26.91 -9.68 12.09
C ALA A 197 27.13 -10.93 11.22
N ASP A 198 26.77 -10.86 9.95
CA ASP A 198 27.15 -11.84 8.95
C ASP A 198 28.65 -11.71 8.65
#